data_e414565deabad5d46b7f5ea4e5ef6e89
#
_entry.id   e414565deabad5d46b7f5ea4e5ef6e89
#
_cell.length_a   1.000
_cell.length_b   1.000
_cell.length_c   1.000
_cell.angle_alpha   90.00
_cell.angle_beta   90.00
_cell.angle_gamma   90.00
#
_symmetry.space_group_name_H-M   'P 1'
#
loop_
_entity.id
_entity.type
_entity.pdbx_description
1 polymer ?
#
loop_
_entity_poly.entity_id
_entity_poly.type
_entity_poly.pdbx_seq_one_letter_code
_entity_poly.pdbx_strand_id
1 'polypeptide(L)'
;MNNYPEIQELLEQRADLYARLKLLAYDGTPEIKENKSGKYLYVRKRVGSRVTSTYVDVYSDTLYQLLLRNNAEAKNLRKQIRKVEKALAERGFTENELSPDVLLNLDFARMNMKLSIYEQAVLEGVATSFPQTEDILENGKVNGVTASDVQKILNLKHAWEF
;
A
#
# COMPACT_ATOMS: atom_id res chain seq x y z
N MET A 1 2.13 5.96 -23.98
CA MET A 1 1.57 6.86 -22.94
C MET A 1 2.01 6.34 -21.57
N ASN A 2 2.55 7.21 -20.74
CA ASN A 2 3.08 6.81 -19.44
C ASN A 2 1.92 6.78 -18.42
N ASN A 3 1.39 5.59 -18.11
CA ASN A 3 0.25 5.40 -17.20
C ASN A 3 0.67 5.34 -15.71
N TYR A 4 1.93 5.63 -15.41
CA TYR A 4 2.48 5.52 -14.04
C TYR A 4 1.73 6.35 -12.99
N PRO A 5 1.41 7.64 -13.22
CA PRO A 5 0.69 8.43 -12.21
C PRO A 5 -0.69 7.86 -11.88
N GLU A 6 -1.41 7.39 -12.89
CA GLU A 6 -2.74 6.78 -12.71
C GLU A 6 -2.67 5.45 -11.96
N ILE A 7 -1.64 4.63 -12.26
CA ILE A 7 -1.40 3.37 -11.55
C ILE A 7 -1.07 3.63 -10.09
N GLN A 8 -0.22 4.63 -9.80
CA GLN A 8 0.13 5.01 -8.44
C GLN A 8 -1.10 5.45 -7.64
N GLU A 9 -1.94 6.32 -8.20
CA GLU A 9 -3.19 6.78 -7.56
C GLU A 9 -4.12 5.58 -7.25
N LEU A 10 -4.27 4.65 -8.19
CA LEU A 10 -5.08 3.44 -7.98
C LEU A 10 -4.49 2.53 -6.90
N LEU A 11 -3.16 2.42 -6.79
CA LEU A 11 -2.51 1.64 -5.73
C LEU A 11 -2.71 2.27 -4.35
N GLU A 12 -2.60 3.60 -4.25
CA GLU A 12 -2.88 4.35 -3.02
C GLU A 12 -4.34 4.17 -2.60
N GLN A 13 -5.27 4.32 -3.53
CA GLN A 13 -6.70 4.08 -3.30
C GLN A 13 -6.97 2.65 -2.84
N ARG A 14 -6.34 1.65 -3.47
CA ARG A 14 -6.44 0.25 -3.06
C ARG A 14 -5.96 0.04 -1.63
N ALA A 15 -4.80 0.63 -1.28
CA ALA A 15 -4.22 0.52 0.06
C ALA A 15 -5.15 1.13 1.13
N ASP A 16 -5.74 2.30 0.87
CA ASP A 16 -6.73 2.93 1.78
C ASP A 16 -7.95 2.04 1.99
N LEU A 17 -8.51 1.50 0.90
CA LEU A 17 -9.68 0.61 0.98
C LEU A 17 -9.40 -0.66 1.79
N TYR A 18 -8.22 -1.27 1.63
CA TYR A 18 -7.80 -2.43 2.43
C TYR A 18 -7.58 -2.06 3.90
N ALA A 19 -6.98 -0.90 4.19
CA ALA A 19 -6.79 -0.43 5.54
C ALA A 19 -8.13 -0.21 6.25
N ARG A 20 -9.09 0.44 5.59
CA ARG A 20 -10.46 0.63 6.10
C ARG A 20 -11.16 -0.70 6.34
N LEU A 21 -11.03 -1.66 5.43
CA LEU A 21 -11.62 -2.99 5.59
C LEU A 21 -11.05 -3.73 6.82
N LYS A 22 -9.73 -3.59 7.08
CA LYS A 22 -9.08 -4.19 8.26
C LYS A 22 -9.50 -3.55 9.58
N LEU A 23 -9.91 -2.28 9.57
CA LEU A 23 -10.37 -1.57 10.77
C LEU A 23 -11.80 -1.96 11.18
N LEU A 24 -12.57 -2.61 10.30
CA LEU A 24 -13.93 -3.05 10.63
C LEU A 24 -13.87 -4.23 11.60
N ALA A 25 -14.39 -4.01 12.81
CA ALA A 25 -14.55 -5.08 13.78
C ALA A 25 -15.60 -6.09 13.32
N TYR A 26 -15.32 -7.38 13.49
CA TYR A 26 -16.25 -8.46 13.21
C TYR A 26 -16.83 -8.41 11.77
N ASP A 27 -15.95 -8.42 10.80
CA ASP A 27 -16.32 -8.48 9.39
C ASP A 27 -16.97 -9.83 9.05
N GLY A 28 -18.26 -9.82 8.76
CA GLY A 28 -19.05 -10.98 8.38
C GLY A 28 -20.55 -10.77 8.56
N THR A 29 -21.34 -11.81 8.34
CA THR A 29 -22.79 -11.75 8.48
C THR A 29 -23.18 -11.98 9.94
N PRO A 30 -23.87 -11.03 10.61
CA PRO A 30 -24.36 -11.23 11.96
C PRO A 30 -25.36 -12.39 12.04
N GLU A 31 -25.25 -13.19 13.10
CA GLU A 31 -26.09 -14.33 13.38
C GLU A 31 -26.50 -14.28 14.86
N ILE A 32 -27.78 -14.45 15.15
CA ILE A 32 -28.29 -14.57 16.51
C ILE A 32 -28.45 -16.05 16.84
N LYS A 33 -27.82 -16.50 17.93
CA LYS A 33 -28.05 -17.85 18.49
C LYS A 33 -28.69 -17.74 19.85
N GLU A 34 -29.73 -18.55 20.06
CA GLU A 34 -30.47 -18.61 21.32
C GLU A 34 -30.29 -19.96 21.97
N ASN A 35 -30.06 -19.94 23.27
CA ASN A 35 -29.99 -21.12 24.09
C ASN A 35 -30.76 -20.90 25.41
N LYS A 36 -30.74 -21.86 26.30
CA LYS A 36 -31.45 -21.78 27.62
C LYS A 36 -30.98 -20.61 28.48
N SER A 37 -29.78 -20.10 28.24
CA SER A 37 -29.15 -19.01 29.02
C SER A 37 -29.33 -17.64 28.40
N GLY A 38 -29.86 -17.51 27.17
CA GLY A 38 -30.10 -16.22 26.52
C GLY A 38 -29.82 -16.20 25.04
N LYS A 39 -29.78 -14.98 24.49
CA LYS A 39 -29.47 -14.71 23.10
C LYS A 39 -28.04 -14.16 22.98
N TYR A 40 -27.34 -14.64 21.98
CA TYR A 40 -25.92 -14.33 21.74
C TYR A 40 -25.71 -13.94 20.30
N LEU A 41 -24.77 -13.01 20.08
CA LEU A 41 -24.36 -12.57 18.77
C LEU A 41 -23.11 -13.32 18.31
N TYR A 42 -23.16 -13.76 17.08
CA TYR A 42 -22.07 -14.38 16.34
C TYR A 42 -21.90 -13.66 15.00
N VAL A 43 -20.72 -13.74 14.45
CA VAL A 43 -20.44 -13.31 13.08
C VAL A 43 -20.01 -14.51 12.27
N ARG A 44 -20.73 -14.78 11.20
CA ARG A 44 -20.43 -15.86 10.25
C ARG A 44 -19.63 -15.32 9.06
N LYS A 45 -18.49 -15.93 8.80
CA LYS A 45 -17.61 -15.58 7.70
C LYS A 45 -17.17 -16.82 6.93
N ARG A 46 -17.11 -16.71 5.60
CA ARG A 46 -16.53 -17.75 4.76
C ARG A 46 -15.04 -17.45 4.54
N VAL A 47 -14.20 -18.41 4.87
CA VAL A 47 -12.75 -18.35 4.64
C VAL A 47 -12.38 -19.55 3.77
N GLY A 48 -12.14 -19.30 2.49
CA GLY A 48 -11.95 -20.37 1.51
C GLY A 48 -13.21 -21.24 1.36
N SER A 49 -13.08 -22.54 1.55
CA SER A 49 -14.17 -23.53 1.51
C SER A 49 -14.92 -23.67 2.84
N ARG A 50 -14.40 -23.12 3.94
CA ARG A 50 -14.96 -23.26 5.28
C ARG A 50 -15.78 -22.06 5.69
N VAL A 51 -16.86 -22.31 6.45
CA VAL A 51 -17.66 -21.28 7.11
C VAL A 51 -17.31 -21.30 8.59
N THR A 52 -16.87 -20.17 9.12
CA THR A 52 -16.59 -19.99 10.55
C THR A 52 -17.67 -19.12 11.17
N SER A 53 -18.03 -19.41 12.42
CA SER A 53 -18.95 -18.61 13.23
C SER A 53 -18.22 -18.21 14.50
N THR A 54 -17.94 -16.92 14.66
CA THR A 54 -17.18 -16.35 15.77
C THR A 54 -18.13 -15.70 16.77
N TYR A 55 -18.02 -16.05 18.05
CA TYR A 55 -18.75 -15.39 19.11
C TYR A 55 -18.32 -13.92 19.25
N VAL A 56 -19.27 -13.03 19.43
CA VAL A 56 -19.04 -11.62 19.64
C VAL A 56 -19.36 -11.22 21.07
N ASP A 57 -20.64 -11.31 21.46
CA ASP A 57 -21.10 -10.96 22.81
C ASP A 57 -22.56 -11.41 23.03
N VAL A 58 -23.09 -11.11 24.21
CA VAL A 58 -24.52 -11.21 24.51
C VAL A 58 -25.29 -10.27 23.59
N TYR A 59 -26.48 -10.69 23.18
CA TYR A 59 -27.32 -9.89 22.27
C TYR A 59 -27.69 -8.56 22.88
N SER A 60 -27.45 -7.50 22.11
CA SER A 60 -28.08 -6.19 22.29
C SER A 60 -28.43 -5.60 20.92
N ASP A 61 -29.52 -4.84 20.86
CA ASP A 61 -29.95 -4.21 19.61
C ASP A 61 -28.88 -3.28 19.04
N THR A 62 -28.23 -2.50 19.90
CA THR A 62 -27.15 -1.56 19.51
C THR A 62 -25.98 -2.30 18.85
N LEU A 63 -25.54 -3.39 19.47
CA LEU A 63 -24.44 -4.18 18.94
C LEU A 63 -24.83 -4.90 17.64
N TYR A 64 -26.06 -5.43 17.57
CA TYR A 64 -26.57 -6.06 16.36
C TYR A 64 -26.63 -5.07 15.18
N GLN A 65 -27.14 -3.85 15.41
CA GLN A 65 -27.16 -2.80 14.39
C GLN A 65 -25.75 -2.37 13.97
N LEU A 66 -24.80 -2.33 14.90
CA LEU A 66 -23.38 -2.06 14.59
C LEU A 66 -22.82 -3.13 13.65
N LEU A 67 -23.04 -4.41 13.97
CA LEU A 67 -22.59 -5.54 13.15
C LEU A 67 -23.22 -5.54 11.75
N LEU A 68 -24.49 -5.17 11.64
CA LEU A 68 -25.16 -5.02 10.33
C LEU A 68 -24.52 -3.91 9.50
N ARG A 69 -24.22 -2.75 10.10
CA ARG A 69 -23.53 -1.64 9.43
C ARG A 69 -22.14 -2.03 8.99
N ASN A 70 -21.36 -2.68 9.85
CA ASN A 70 -20.03 -3.15 9.52
C ASN A 70 -20.06 -4.16 8.35
N ASN A 71 -21.03 -5.06 8.33
CA ASN A 71 -21.18 -6.01 7.23
C ASN A 71 -21.54 -5.31 5.91
N ALA A 72 -22.42 -4.31 5.94
CA ALA A 72 -22.77 -3.51 4.76
C ALA A 72 -21.56 -2.72 4.25
N GLU A 73 -20.83 -2.06 5.15
CA GLU A 73 -19.62 -1.32 4.82
C GLU A 73 -18.52 -2.24 4.25
N ALA A 74 -18.30 -3.41 4.86
CA ALA A 74 -17.35 -4.39 4.34
C ALA A 74 -17.70 -4.86 2.92
N LYS A 75 -18.97 -5.08 2.63
CA LYS A 75 -19.43 -5.42 1.28
C LYS A 75 -19.18 -4.29 0.27
N ASN A 76 -19.42 -3.05 0.68
CA ASN A 76 -19.16 -1.88 -0.14
C ASN A 76 -17.68 -1.70 -0.43
N LEU A 77 -16.83 -1.78 0.60
CA LEU A 77 -15.36 -1.70 0.45
C LEU A 77 -14.83 -2.78 -0.48
N ARG A 78 -15.27 -4.03 -0.34
CA ARG A 78 -14.86 -5.12 -1.25
C ARG A 78 -15.31 -4.87 -2.69
N LYS A 79 -16.48 -4.26 -2.90
CA LYS A 79 -16.92 -3.89 -4.25
C LYS A 79 -16.03 -2.81 -4.85
N GLN A 80 -15.63 -1.82 -4.05
CA GLN A 80 -14.71 -0.76 -4.48
C GLN A 80 -13.32 -1.33 -4.79
N ILE A 81 -12.78 -2.20 -3.92
CA ILE A 81 -11.49 -2.88 -4.14
C ILE A 81 -11.50 -3.60 -5.49
N ARG A 82 -12.52 -4.41 -5.77
CA ARG A 82 -12.63 -5.11 -7.06
C ARG A 82 -12.65 -4.17 -8.27
N LYS A 83 -13.27 -2.98 -8.15
CA LYS A 83 -13.25 -1.99 -9.22
C LYS A 83 -11.85 -1.44 -9.46
N VAL A 84 -11.14 -1.12 -8.38
CA VAL A 84 -9.76 -0.62 -8.45
C VAL A 84 -8.83 -1.70 -9.01
N GLU A 85 -8.94 -2.94 -8.55
CA GLU A 85 -8.15 -4.07 -9.06
C GLU A 85 -8.39 -4.31 -10.56
N LYS A 86 -9.64 -4.21 -11.00
CA LYS A 86 -9.98 -4.30 -12.42
C LYS A 86 -9.34 -3.15 -13.22
N ALA A 87 -9.41 -1.92 -12.71
CA ALA A 87 -8.80 -0.75 -13.35
C ALA A 87 -7.27 -0.86 -13.43
N LEU A 88 -6.61 -1.44 -12.43
CA LEU A 88 -5.19 -1.74 -12.44
C LEU A 88 -4.85 -2.78 -13.50
N ALA A 89 -5.60 -3.87 -13.58
CA ALA A 89 -5.40 -4.91 -14.58
C ALA A 89 -5.60 -4.39 -16.02
N GLU A 90 -6.60 -3.53 -16.26
CA GLU A 90 -6.84 -2.88 -17.55
C GLU A 90 -5.67 -1.97 -18.00
N ARG A 91 -4.87 -1.46 -17.03
CA ARG A 91 -3.67 -0.67 -17.28
C ARG A 91 -2.39 -1.51 -17.38
N GLY A 92 -2.53 -2.84 -17.40
CA GLY A 92 -1.41 -3.77 -17.49
C GLY A 92 -0.62 -3.93 -16.18
N PHE A 93 -1.14 -3.43 -15.06
CA PHE A 93 -0.54 -3.68 -13.75
C PHE A 93 -0.77 -5.13 -13.36
N THR A 94 0.33 -5.88 -13.26
CA THR A 94 0.35 -7.23 -12.70
C THR A 94 1.04 -7.15 -11.35
N GLU A 95 0.36 -7.64 -10.30
CA GLU A 95 0.99 -7.78 -8.99
C GLU A 95 2.05 -8.89 -9.12
N ASN A 96 3.32 -8.47 -9.15
CA ASN A 96 4.39 -9.42 -8.92
C ASN A 96 4.26 -9.84 -7.45
N GLU A 97 4.17 -11.13 -7.20
CA GLU A 97 4.19 -11.71 -5.85
C GLU A 97 5.59 -11.54 -5.24
N LEU A 98 5.98 -10.29 -5.02
CA LEU A 98 7.20 -9.99 -4.29
C LEU A 98 6.96 -10.34 -2.82
N SER A 99 7.89 -11.06 -2.22
CA SER A 99 7.79 -11.37 -0.79
C SER A 99 7.77 -10.08 0.03
N PRO A 100 7.15 -10.07 1.22
CA PRO A 100 7.16 -8.91 2.12
C PRO A 100 8.57 -8.36 2.38
N ASP A 101 9.56 -9.23 2.45
CA ASP A 101 10.97 -8.85 2.64
C ASP A 101 11.54 -8.10 1.43
N VAL A 102 11.17 -8.50 0.22
CA VAL A 102 11.56 -7.80 -1.02
C VAL A 102 10.91 -6.42 -1.07
N LEU A 103 9.62 -6.30 -0.73
CA LEU A 103 8.92 -5.02 -0.68
C LEU A 103 9.55 -4.08 0.34
N LEU A 104 9.87 -4.59 1.55
CA LEU A 104 10.53 -3.81 2.58
C LEU A 104 11.92 -3.31 2.11
N ASN A 105 12.69 -4.16 1.46
CA ASN A 105 14.00 -3.79 0.92
C ASN A 105 13.90 -2.75 -0.21
N LEU A 106 12.88 -2.85 -1.08
CA LEU A 106 12.63 -1.85 -2.11
C LEU A 106 12.24 -0.49 -1.51
N ASP A 107 11.39 -0.48 -0.48
CA ASP A 107 11.02 0.75 0.20
C ASP A 107 12.23 1.37 0.91
N PHE A 108 13.06 0.55 1.58
CA PHE A 108 14.30 1.00 2.18
C PHE A 108 15.27 1.60 1.14
N ALA A 109 15.42 0.94 0.00
CA ALA A 109 16.24 1.44 -1.10
C ALA A 109 15.73 2.80 -1.63
N ARG A 110 14.42 2.95 -1.81
CA ARG A 110 13.80 4.22 -2.25
C ARG A 110 14.02 5.35 -1.24
N MET A 111 13.85 5.07 0.06
CA MET A 111 14.08 6.06 1.11
C MET A 111 15.55 6.53 1.17
N ASN A 112 16.48 5.65 0.83
CA ASN A 112 17.92 5.94 0.86
C ASN A 112 18.51 6.28 -0.52
N MET A 113 17.69 6.43 -1.56
CA MET A 113 18.14 6.63 -2.94
C MET A 113 19.13 7.81 -3.08
N LYS A 114 18.80 8.97 -2.51
CA LYS A 114 19.66 10.16 -2.61
C LYS A 114 21.03 9.94 -1.98
N LEU A 115 21.08 9.30 -0.81
CA LEU A 115 22.32 8.97 -0.14
C LEU A 115 23.14 7.96 -0.94
N SER A 116 22.52 6.92 -1.46
CA SER A 116 23.17 5.90 -2.28
C SER A 116 23.75 6.47 -3.57
N ILE A 117 23.03 7.39 -4.23
CA ILE A 117 23.54 8.08 -5.41
C ILE A 117 24.75 8.96 -5.06
N TYR A 118 24.70 9.68 -3.93
CA TYR A 118 25.84 10.47 -3.45
C TYR A 118 27.08 9.58 -3.18
N GLU A 119 26.91 8.52 -2.41
CA GLU A 119 28.01 7.59 -2.08
C GLU A 119 28.61 6.97 -3.34
N GLN A 120 27.81 6.55 -4.29
CA GLN A 120 28.28 6.01 -5.56
C GLN A 120 29.00 7.06 -6.40
N ALA A 121 28.48 8.28 -6.48
CA ALA A 121 29.13 9.38 -7.20
C ALA A 121 30.53 9.68 -6.62
N VAL A 122 30.66 9.68 -5.28
CA VAL A 122 31.96 9.86 -4.61
C VAL A 122 32.91 8.72 -4.94
N LEU A 123 32.45 7.47 -4.93
CA LEU A 123 33.25 6.30 -5.32
C LEU A 123 33.73 6.37 -6.78
N GLU A 124 32.96 6.97 -7.67
CA GLU A 124 33.31 7.21 -9.07
C GLU A 124 34.19 8.45 -9.27
N GLY A 125 34.66 9.08 -8.19
CA GLY A 125 35.56 10.22 -8.21
C GLY A 125 34.89 11.56 -8.52
N VAL A 126 33.57 11.67 -8.34
CA VAL A 126 32.86 12.94 -8.47
C VAL A 126 33.12 13.80 -7.24
N ALA A 127 33.64 15.01 -7.45
CA ALA A 127 33.86 15.98 -6.38
C ALA A 127 32.54 16.70 -6.04
N THR A 128 31.77 16.12 -5.13
CA THR A 128 30.48 16.65 -4.69
C THR A 128 30.26 16.45 -3.20
N SER A 129 29.36 17.21 -2.60
CA SER A 129 28.84 17.00 -1.25
C SER A 129 27.40 16.47 -1.30
N PHE A 130 26.91 15.93 -0.20
CA PHE A 130 25.51 15.43 -0.16
C PHE A 130 24.48 16.52 -0.49
N PRO A 131 24.54 17.77 0.07
CA PRO A 131 23.63 18.84 -0.31
C PRO A 131 23.71 19.21 -1.80
N GLN A 132 24.92 19.24 -2.39
CA GLN A 132 25.08 19.48 -3.82
C GLN A 132 24.46 18.38 -4.68
N THR A 133 24.58 17.11 -4.23
CA THR A 133 23.95 15.99 -4.92
C THR A 133 22.42 16.10 -4.83
N GLU A 134 21.84 16.46 -3.69
CA GLU A 134 20.41 16.71 -3.58
C GLU A 134 19.94 17.82 -4.53
N ASP A 135 20.64 18.95 -4.57
CA ASP A 135 20.31 20.05 -5.49
C ASP A 135 20.36 19.61 -6.96
N ILE A 136 21.32 18.79 -7.34
CA ILE A 136 21.38 18.22 -8.70
C ILE A 136 20.19 17.31 -8.97
N LEU A 137 19.84 16.43 -8.03
CA LEU A 137 18.74 15.48 -8.17
C LEU A 137 17.37 16.18 -8.26
N GLU A 138 17.20 17.30 -7.56
CA GLU A 138 15.94 18.04 -7.51
C GLU A 138 15.86 19.11 -8.62
N ASN A 139 16.94 19.84 -8.85
CA ASN A 139 16.95 21.03 -9.71
C ASN A 139 17.76 20.86 -11.01
N GLY A 140 18.47 19.75 -11.15
CA GLY A 140 19.28 19.44 -12.34
C GLY A 140 20.58 20.23 -12.46
N LYS A 141 20.92 21.10 -11.49
CA LYS A 141 22.13 21.94 -11.53
C LYS A 141 22.53 22.44 -10.15
N VAL A 142 23.81 22.70 -9.97
CA VAL A 142 24.35 23.32 -8.75
C VAL A 142 25.63 24.07 -9.07
N ASN A 143 25.98 25.07 -8.26
CA ASN A 143 27.23 25.78 -8.38
C ASN A 143 28.40 24.97 -7.78
N GLY A 144 29.56 25.05 -8.44
CA GLY A 144 30.80 24.43 -7.94
C GLY A 144 31.02 22.96 -8.32
N VAL A 145 30.11 22.38 -9.11
CA VAL A 145 30.26 21.04 -9.69
C VAL A 145 30.37 21.14 -11.21
N THR A 146 31.26 20.35 -11.82
CA THR A 146 31.45 20.39 -13.27
C THR A 146 30.24 19.83 -14.01
N ALA A 147 29.99 20.30 -15.24
CA ALA A 147 28.89 19.77 -16.05
C ALA A 147 28.99 18.26 -16.30
N SER A 148 30.23 17.74 -16.41
CA SER A 148 30.47 16.29 -16.54
C SER A 148 30.05 15.52 -15.26
N ASP A 149 30.33 16.06 -14.10
CA ASP A 149 29.99 15.43 -12.82
C ASP A 149 28.51 15.53 -12.53
N VAL A 150 27.87 16.66 -12.88
CA VAL A 150 26.38 16.76 -12.86
C VAL A 150 25.75 15.68 -13.74
N GLN A 151 26.27 15.47 -14.95
CA GLN A 151 25.74 14.43 -15.84
C GLN A 151 25.91 13.02 -15.28
N LYS A 152 27.02 12.72 -14.62
CA LYS A 152 27.22 11.41 -13.95
C LYS A 152 26.18 11.18 -12.87
N ILE A 153 25.93 12.18 -12.01
CA ILE A 153 24.92 12.10 -10.96
C ILE A 153 23.51 11.89 -11.55
N LEU A 154 23.15 12.60 -12.62
CA LEU A 154 21.88 12.43 -13.31
C LEU A 154 21.75 11.05 -13.97
N ASN A 155 22.84 10.50 -14.50
CA ASN A 155 22.84 9.14 -15.04
C ASN A 155 22.60 8.09 -13.94
N LEU A 156 23.19 8.27 -12.75
CA LEU A 156 22.92 7.42 -11.59
C LEU A 156 21.44 7.52 -11.17
N LYS A 157 20.87 8.73 -11.13
CA LYS A 157 19.44 8.92 -10.88
C LYS A 157 18.59 8.11 -11.86
N HIS A 158 18.85 8.25 -13.16
CA HIS A 158 18.10 7.51 -14.19
C HIS A 158 18.23 6.00 -14.04
N ALA A 159 19.40 5.50 -13.62
CA ALA A 159 19.59 4.06 -13.37
C ALA A 159 18.78 3.57 -12.16
N TRP A 160 18.55 4.43 -11.15
CA TRP A 160 17.72 4.12 -9.98
C TRP A 160 16.22 4.19 -10.26
N GLU A 161 15.80 4.98 -11.25
CA GLU A 161 14.40 5.16 -11.64
C GLU A 161 13.89 4.04 -12.58
N PHE A 162 14.77 3.13 -13.01
CA PHE A 162 14.48 2.00 -13.89
C PHE A 162 14.10 0.77 -13.07
#